data_6dd74b31c3dbb63648cd60b0337ee9d7
#
_entry.id   6dd74b31c3dbb63648cd60b0337ee9d7
#
_cell.length_a   1.000
_cell.length_b   1.000
_cell.length_c   1.000
_cell.angle_alpha   90.00
_cell.angle_beta   90.00
_cell.angle_gamma   90.00
#
_symmetry.space_group_name_H-M   'P 1'
#
loop_
_entity.id
_entity.type
_entity.pdbx_description
1 polymer ?
#
loop_
_entity_poly.entity_id
_entity_poly.type
_entity_poly.pdbx_seq_one_letter_code
_entity_poly.pdbx_strand_id
1 'polypeptide(L)'
;VFPDGNGIKNITFQVMRGEIYALYGGHNAGKSVLLQAIIGTLRPQYGTLKLFGNIDYQQERRRIGFVPQKPVTIGSLSPADMLHYFSSAFGSTESRFLDILHLNLKEKKAVRRLPLSTQRLVNLAVALLGNPDMIILDDPFSGLDKGECEHLLSVLTYLHEMNHTTLLISGQDYTLLSRLASKYGVMADGKLLCELTTGKLKESCQRCIKIRTPQLERVITILSQQFPDFEVLGHDLIRIFHCNEQSGEINTLLVRSGIEVSEIWLAGMEPTDYLLKMTGGAKSDPDDAK
;
A
#
# COMPACT_ATOMS: atom_id res chain seq x y z
N VAL A 1 -1.25 -2.19 -22.99
CA VAL A 1 -2.08 -1.03 -23.41
C VAL A 1 -3.30 -1.59 -24.11
N PHE A 2 -4.51 -1.15 -23.75
CA PHE A 2 -5.74 -1.52 -24.43
C PHE A 2 -5.89 -0.72 -25.74
N PRO A 3 -6.76 -1.16 -26.68
CA PRO A 3 -6.97 -0.44 -27.95
C PRO A 3 -7.38 1.02 -27.81
N ASP A 4 -8.02 1.38 -26.71
CA ASP A 4 -8.42 2.75 -26.33
C ASP A 4 -7.28 3.60 -25.75
N GLY A 5 -6.05 3.09 -25.73
CA GLY A 5 -4.88 3.75 -25.17
C GLY A 5 -4.76 3.65 -23.65
N ASN A 6 -5.75 3.09 -22.97
CA ASN A 6 -5.73 2.84 -21.54
C ASN A 6 -4.85 1.63 -21.22
N GLY A 7 -4.46 1.49 -19.96
CA GLY A 7 -3.63 0.39 -19.48
C GLY A 7 -2.42 0.86 -18.69
N ILE A 8 -1.51 -0.06 -18.41
CA ILE A 8 -0.30 0.23 -17.65
C ILE A 8 0.88 0.52 -18.59
N LYS A 9 1.75 1.46 -18.22
CA LYS A 9 2.90 1.90 -19.03
C LYS A 9 4.13 2.12 -18.14
N ASN A 10 5.29 1.63 -18.59
CA ASN A 10 6.59 1.92 -17.96
C ASN A 10 6.61 1.64 -16.44
N ILE A 11 6.10 0.48 -16.04
CA ILE A 11 6.12 0.06 -14.65
C ILE A 11 7.36 -0.80 -14.41
N THR A 12 8.19 -0.38 -13.45
CA THR A 12 9.32 -1.15 -12.95
C THR A 12 9.27 -1.15 -11.43
N PHE A 13 9.17 -2.32 -10.83
CA PHE A 13 9.23 -2.50 -9.37
C PHE A 13 9.67 -3.92 -9.02
N GLN A 14 9.99 -4.11 -7.76
CA GLN A 14 10.41 -5.40 -7.24
C GLN A 14 9.76 -5.65 -5.88
N VAL A 15 9.25 -6.86 -5.71
CA VAL A 15 8.76 -7.37 -4.41
C VAL A 15 9.73 -8.44 -3.93
N MET A 16 10.27 -8.26 -2.74
CA MET A 16 11.22 -9.20 -2.15
C MET A 16 10.47 -10.35 -1.47
N ARG A 17 11.15 -11.49 -1.35
CA ARG A 17 10.60 -12.62 -0.60
C ARG A 17 10.35 -12.24 0.86
N GLY A 18 9.17 -12.57 1.37
CA GLY A 18 8.76 -12.21 2.73
C GLY A 18 8.43 -10.72 2.91
N GLU A 19 8.27 -9.95 1.83
CA GLU A 19 7.85 -8.55 1.88
C GLU A 19 6.33 -8.43 1.81
N ILE A 20 5.76 -7.47 2.52
CA ILE A 20 4.38 -7.01 2.28
C ILE A 20 4.46 -5.72 1.49
N TYR A 21 4.12 -5.82 0.20
CA TYR A 21 4.14 -4.70 -0.74
C TYR A 21 2.72 -4.24 -1.05
N ALA A 22 2.42 -2.97 -0.82
CA ALA A 22 1.14 -2.38 -1.14
C ALA A 22 1.19 -1.58 -2.46
N LEU A 23 0.29 -1.88 -3.39
CA LEU A 23 -0.01 -1.04 -4.55
C LEU A 23 -1.12 -0.06 -4.18
N TYR A 24 -0.74 1.16 -3.83
CA TYR A 24 -1.65 2.23 -3.49
C TYR A 24 -2.03 3.06 -4.72
N GLY A 25 -3.28 3.46 -4.82
CA GLY A 25 -3.75 4.36 -5.88
C GLY A 25 -5.26 4.43 -5.95
N GLY A 26 -5.79 5.47 -6.57
CA GLY A 26 -7.22 5.69 -6.74
C GLY A 26 -7.90 4.64 -7.63
N HIS A 27 -9.21 4.82 -7.86
CA HIS A 27 -9.92 4.04 -8.86
C HIS A 27 -9.26 4.25 -10.23
N ASN A 28 -9.21 3.20 -11.03
CA ASN A 28 -8.65 3.20 -12.40
C ASN A 28 -7.16 3.54 -12.49
N ALA A 29 -6.41 3.57 -11.37
CA ALA A 29 -4.97 3.77 -11.38
C ALA A 29 -4.18 2.66 -12.11
N GLY A 30 -4.82 1.57 -12.53
CA GLY A 30 -4.20 0.46 -13.24
C GLY A 30 -3.75 -0.70 -12.36
N LYS A 31 -4.02 -0.67 -11.04
CA LYS A 31 -3.60 -1.70 -10.07
C LYS A 31 -4.03 -3.11 -10.49
N SER A 32 -5.33 -3.33 -10.70
CA SER A 32 -5.87 -4.64 -11.11
C SER A 32 -5.31 -5.12 -12.44
N VAL A 33 -5.07 -4.21 -13.40
CA VAL A 33 -4.44 -4.54 -14.69
C VAL A 33 -3.01 -5.05 -14.49
N LEU A 34 -2.25 -4.40 -13.59
CA LEU A 34 -0.90 -4.84 -13.23
C LEU A 34 -0.91 -6.22 -12.58
N LEU A 35 -1.80 -6.43 -11.60
CA LEU A 35 -1.93 -7.73 -10.92
C LEU A 35 -2.33 -8.84 -11.91
N GLN A 36 -3.28 -8.57 -12.82
CA GLN A 36 -3.69 -9.50 -13.87
C GLN A 36 -2.55 -9.83 -14.84
N ALA A 37 -1.67 -8.87 -15.14
CA ALA A 37 -0.48 -9.13 -15.94
C ALA A 37 0.50 -10.06 -15.21
N ILE A 38 0.70 -9.89 -13.90
CA ILE A 38 1.58 -10.73 -13.09
C ILE A 38 1.07 -12.17 -13.02
N ILE A 39 -0.22 -12.36 -12.73
CA ILE A 39 -0.82 -13.71 -12.66
C ILE A 39 -1.03 -14.34 -14.07
N GLY A 40 -0.93 -13.52 -15.13
CA GLY A 40 -0.97 -13.97 -16.52
C GLY A 40 -2.34 -14.09 -17.16
N THR A 41 -3.38 -13.54 -16.54
CA THR A 41 -4.69 -13.39 -17.19
C THR A 41 -4.66 -12.31 -18.28
N LEU A 42 -3.77 -11.34 -18.15
CA LEU A 42 -3.44 -10.37 -19.20
C LEU A 42 -1.99 -10.56 -19.65
N ARG A 43 -1.77 -10.52 -20.96
CA ARG A 43 -0.42 -10.61 -21.52
C ARG A 43 0.14 -9.22 -21.79
N PRO A 44 1.24 -8.82 -21.16
CA PRO A 44 1.88 -7.54 -21.47
C PRO A 44 2.41 -7.56 -22.89
N GLN A 45 2.31 -6.42 -23.60
CA GLN A 45 2.81 -6.27 -24.97
C GLN A 45 4.34 -6.14 -24.98
N TYR A 46 4.90 -5.47 -23.97
CA TYR A 46 6.33 -5.20 -23.83
C TYR A 46 6.75 -5.34 -22.38
N GLY A 47 8.03 -5.54 -22.17
CA GLY A 47 8.62 -5.62 -20.84
C GLY A 47 9.00 -7.04 -20.44
N THR A 48 9.62 -7.16 -19.28
CA THR A 48 10.08 -8.44 -18.73
C THR A 48 9.44 -8.64 -17.35
N LEU A 49 8.82 -9.79 -17.17
CA LEU A 49 8.35 -10.26 -15.89
C LEU A 49 9.26 -11.38 -15.40
N LYS A 50 9.70 -11.29 -14.15
CA LYS A 50 10.41 -12.37 -13.46
C LYS A 50 9.60 -12.77 -12.23
N LEU A 51 9.31 -14.05 -12.10
CA LEU A 51 8.69 -14.61 -10.89
C LEU A 51 9.68 -15.55 -10.20
N PHE A 52 9.93 -15.30 -8.92
CA PHE A 52 10.89 -16.06 -8.11
C PHE A 52 12.29 -16.17 -8.75
N GLY A 53 12.71 -15.11 -9.47
CA GLY A 53 13.98 -15.05 -10.19
C GLY A 53 13.96 -15.60 -11.61
N ASN A 54 12.90 -16.32 -12.02
CA ASN A 54 12.80 -16.97 -13.32
C ASN A 54 12.08 -16.10 -14.35
N ILE A 55 12.64 -16.03 -15.56
CA ILE A 55 12.00 -15.36 -16.73
C ILE A 55 10.96 -16.30 -17.35
N ASP A 56 11.21 -17.59 -17.36
CA ASP A 56 10.20 -18.60 -17.73
C ASP A 56 9.32 -18.90 -16.51
N TYR A 57 8.32 -18.05 -16.32
CA TYR A 57 7.49 -17.98 -15.14
C TYR A 57 6.19 -18.80 -15.21
N GLN A 58 5.95 -19.57 -16.27
CA GLN A 58 4.70 -20.30 -16.44
C GLN A 58 4.47 -21.32 -15.31
N GLN A 59 5.52 -22.04 -14.92
CA GLN A 59 5.44 -23.00 -13.82
C GLN A 59 5.43 -22.29 -12.45
N GLU A 60 6.09 -21.14 -12.34
CA GLU A 60 6.20 -20.38 -11.10
C GLU A 60 4.85 -19.78 -10.65
N ARG A 61 3.90 -19.61 -11.57
CA ARG A 61 2.55 -19.13 -11.25
C ARG A 61 1.80 -20.04 -10.30
N ARG A 62 2.10 -21.33 -10.27
CA ARG A 62 1.51 -22.28 -9.32
C ARG A 62 1.87 -21.97 -7.87
N ARG A 63 2.90 -21.17 -7.64
CA ARG A 63 3.38 -20.73 -6.34
C ARG A 63 2.72 -19.42 -5.89
N ILE A 64 1.78 -18.89 -6.70
CA ILE A 64 1.07 -17.65 -6.43
C ILE A 64 -0.40 -17.97 -6.13
N GLY A 65 -0.86 -17.58 -4.94
CA GLY A 65 -2.28 -17.49 -4.63
C GLY A 65 -2.84 -16.15 -5.08
N PHE A 66 -4.00 -16.12 -5.70
CA PHE A 66 -4.65 -14.89 -6.14
C PHE A 66 -6.06 -14.74 -5.58
N VAL A 67 -6.32 -13.60 -4.97
CA VAL A 67 -7.64 -13.20 -4.47
C VAL A 67 -8.10 -11.98 -5.26
N PRO A 68 -9.08 -12.13 -6.17
CA PRO A 68 -9.57 -11.02 -6.99
C PRO A 68 -10.46 -10.07 -6.18
N GLN A 69 -10.57 -8.82 -6.62
CA GLN A 69 -11.44 -7.80 -6.02
C GLN A 69 -12.90 -8.28 -5.94
N LYS A 70 -13.41 -8.83 -7.05
CA LYS A 70 -14.73 -9.45 -7.07
C LYS A 70 -14.57 -10.95 -6.81
N PRO A 71 -15.11 -11.47 -5.69
CA PRO A 71 -14.97 -12.89 -5.37
C PRO A 71 -15.47 -13.81 -6.49
N VAL A 72 -14.69 -14.83 -6.77
CA VAL A 72 -15.09 -15.90 -7.69
C VAL A 72 -16.04 -16.83 -6.97
N THR A 73 -17.16 -17.13 -7.61
CA THR A 73 -18.15 -18.09 -7.11
C THR A 73 -18.56 -19.05 -8.23
N ILE A 74 -18.69 -20.33 -7.92
CA ILE A 74 -19.01 -21.34 -8.93
C ILE A 74 -20.41 -21.90 -8.66
N GLY A 75 -21.35 -21.59 -9.55
CA GLY A 75 -22.70 -22.13 -9.51
C GLY A 75 -23.37 -22.01 -8.15
N SER A 76 -23.74 -23.15 -7.58
CA SER A 76 -24.35 -23.27 -6.26
C SER A 76 -23.47 -23.96 -5.21
N LEU A 77 -22.15 -24.00 -5.44
CA LEU A 77 -21.21 -24.63 -4.51
C LEU A 77 -21.22 -23.93 -3.15
N SER A 78 -21.29 -24.75 -2.09
CA SER A 78 -21.03 -24.31 -0.71
C SER A 78 -19.54 -24.03 -0.48
N PRO A 79 -19.14 -23.41 0.64
CA PRO A 79 -17.72 -23.24 0.97
C PRO A 79 -16.91 -24.54 0.92
N ALA A 80 -17.44 -25.61 1.51
CA ALA A 80 -16.77 -26.91 1.50
C ALA A 80 -16.66 -27.52 0.09
N ASP A 81 -17.75 -27.44 -0.71
CA ASP A 81 -17.73 -27.95 -2.08
C ASP A 81 -16.74 -27.18 -2.96
N MET A 82 -16.66 -25.85 -2.77
CA MET A 82 -15.72 -25.00 -3.49
C MET A 82 -14.27 -25.34 -3.15
N LEU A 83 -13.95 -25.53 -1.88
CA LEU A 83 -12.61 -25.96 -1.45
C LEU A 83 -12.29 -27.35 -2.01
N HIS A 84 -13.22 -28.30 -1.95
CA HIS A 84 -13.03 -29.64 -2.50
C HIS A 84 -12.79 -29.61 -4.01
N TYR A 85 -13.55 -28.79 -4.74
CA TYR A 85 -13.40 -28.63 -6.19
C TYR A 85 -11.98 -28.16 -6.56
N PHE A 86 -11.49 -27.11 -5.88
CA PHE A 86 -10.16 -26.58 -6.17
C PHE A 86 -9.03 -27.47 -5.60
N SER A 87 -9.22 -28.15 -4.48
CA SER A 87 -8.20 -29.06 -3.93
C SER A 87 -7.83 -30.15 -4.89
N SER A 88 -8.81 -30.67 -5.65
CA SER A 88 -8.58 -31.67 -6.70
C SER A 88 -7.67 -31.13 -7.82
N ALA A 89 -7.78 -29.84 -8.14
CA ALA A 89 -6.95 -29.18 -9.18
C ALA A 89 -5.52 -28.90 -8.69
N PHE A 90 -5.34 -28.60 -7.40
CA PHE A 90 -4.03 -28.29 -6.80
C PHE A 90 -3.30 -29.54 -6.29
N GLY A 91 -3.96 -30.70 -6.23
CA GLY A 91 -3.40 -31.93 -5.68
C GLY A 91 -3.13 -31.87 -4.17
N SER A 92 -3.76 -30.93 -3.47
CA SER A 92 -3.62 -30.71 -2.03
C SER A 92 -5.00 -30.73 -1.38
N THR A 93 -5.16 -31.56 -0.34
CA THR A 93 -6.41 -31.68 0.42
C THR A 93 -6.41 -30.88 1.71
N GLU A 94 -5.27 -30.39 2.16
CA GLU A 94 -5.13 -29.70 3.44
C GLU A 94 -4.51 -28.31 3.25
N SER A 95 -5.24 -27.29 3.66
CA SER A 95 -4.65 -25.98 3.94
C SER A 95 -4.47 -25.87 5.46
N ARG A 96 -3.23 -25.75 5.92
CA ARG A 96 -2.86 -25.50 7.32
C ARG A 96 -3.47 -24.20 7.88
N PHE A 97 -4.10 -23.41 7.03
CA PHE A 97 -4.58 -22.06 7.32
C PHE A 97 -6.10 -21.96 7.42
N LEU A 98 -6.85 -23.06 7.21
CA LEU A 98 -8.32 -23.01 7.23
C LEU A 98 -8.87 -22.64 8.60
N ASP A 99 -8.21 -23.07 9.67
CA ASP A 99 -8.65 -22.78 11.05
C ASP A 99 -8.64 -21.28 11.36
N ILE A 100 -7.66 -20.54 10.81
CA ILE A 100 -7.50 -19.11 11.04
C ILE A 100 -8.58 -18.29 10.33
N LEU A 101 -9.05 -18.80 9.20
CA LEU A 101 -10.08 -18.13 8.41
C LEU A 101 -11.45 -18.17 9.09
N HIS A 102 -11.61 -18.97 10.14
CA HIS A 102 -12.86 -19.19 10.86
C HIS A 102 -14.06 -19.46 9.94
N LEU A 103 -13.82 -20.16 8.82
CA LEU A 103 -14.85 -20.50 7.85
C LEU A 103 -15.78 -21.58 8.39
N ASN A 104 -17.07 -21.32 8.31
CA ASN A 104 -18.07 -22.36 8.60
C ASN A 104 -18.20 -23.31 7.42
N LEU A 105 -17.40 -24.37 7.40
CA LEU A 105 -17.43 -25.39 6.34
C LEU A 105 -18.71 -26.26 6.37
N LYS A 106 -19.53 -26.20 7.46
CA LYS A 106 -20.83 -26.87 7.53
C LYS A 106 -21.94 -26.05 6.85
N GLU A 107 -21.69 -24.81 6.46
CA GLU A 107 -22.62 -23.96 5.72
C GLU A 107 -22.97 -24.59 4.37
N LYS A 108 -24.27 -24.78 4.14
CA LYS A 108 -24.79 -25.41 2.90
C LYS A 108 -25.23 -24.41 1.84
N LYS A 109 -25.31 -23.12 2.20
CA LYS A 109 -25.65 -22.09 1.22
C LYS A 109 -24.52 -21.92 0.22
N ALA A 110 -24.91 -21.65 -1.03
CA ALA A 110 -23.97 -21.32 -2.09
C ALA A 110 -23.13 -20.10 -1.71
N VAL A 111 -21.82 -20.11 -1.98
CA VAL A 111 -20.89 -19.03 -1.67
C VAL A 111 -21.42 -17.67 -2.17
N ARG A 112 -22.00 -17.61 -3.37
CA ARG A 112 -22.57 -16.38 -3.95
C ARG A 112 -23.71 -15.73 -3.13
N ARG A 113 -24.31 -16.47 -2.18
CA ARG A 113 -25.39 -16.00 -1.30
C ARG A 113 -24.93 -15.64 0.11
N LEU A 114 -23.63 -15.79 0.40
CA LEU A 114 -23.01 -15.46 1.67
C LEU A 114 -22.60 -13.97 1.70
N PRO A 115 -22.38 -13.40 2.87
CA PRO A 115 -21.80 -12.05 3.01
C PRO A 115 -20.50 -11.92 2.20
N LEU A 116 -20.19 -10.70 1.75
CA LEU A 116 -18.99 -10.41 0.94
C LEU A 116 -17.70 -10.82 1.64
N SER A 117 -17.60 -10.57 2.94
CA SER A 117 -16.48 -10.99 3.78
C SER A 117 -16.27 -12.50 3.73
N THR A 118 -17.33 -13.28 3.92
CA THR A 118 -17.26 -14.75 3.83
C THR A 118 -16.85 -15.20 2.44
N GLN A 119 -17.39 -14.59 1.38
CA GLN A 119 -17.00 -14.91 0.01
C GLN A 119 -15.49 -14.68 -0.22
N ARG A 120 -14.94 -13.57 0.30
CA ARG A 120 -13.50 -13.26 0.22
C ARG A 120 -12.65 -14.25 1.01
N LEU A 121 -13.06 -14.60 2.23
CA LEU A 121 -12.36 -15.60 3.02
C LEU A 121 -12.36 -16.98 2.33
N VAL A 122 -13.45 -17.38 1.67
CA VAL A 122 -13.48 -18.60 0.85
C VAL A 122 -12.50 -18.50 -0.32
N ASN A 123 -12.43 -17.34 -1.01
CA ASN A 123 -11.47 -17.14 -2.09
C ASN A 123 -10.02 -17.13 -1.59
N LEU A 124 -9.77 -16.57 -0.40
CA LEU A 124 -8.46 -16.64 0.24
C LEU A 124 -8.11 -18.09 0.62
N ALA A 125 -9.07 -18.86 1.15
CA ALA A 125 -8.89 -20.28 1.43
C ALA A 125 -8.50 -21.06 0.17
N VAL A 126 -9.18 -20.80 -0.94
CA VAL A 126 -8.84 -21.41 -2.25
C VAL A 126 -7.43 -21.01 -2.70
N ALA A 127 -7.06 -19.73 -2.55
CA ALA A 127 -5.73 -19.25 -2.91
C ALA A 127 -4.61 -19.91 -2.07
N LEU A 128 -4.93 -20.35 -0.86
CA LEU A 128 -4.01 -21.01 0.07
C LEU A 128 -3.84 -22.51 -0.16
N LEU A 129 -4.74 -23.17 -0.91
CA LEU A 129 -4.70 -24.62 -1.13
C LEU A 129 -3.40 -25.11 -1.77
N GLY A 130 -2.77 -24.30 -2.62
CA GLY A 130 -1.50 -24.63 -3.28
C GLY A 130 -0.26 -24.39 -2.40
N ASN A 131 -0.41 -24.02 -1.13
CA ASN A 131 0.68 -23.56 -0.26
C ASN A 131 1.58 -22.52 -0.96
N PRO A 132 1.04 -21.38 -1.38
CA PRO A 132 1.76 -20.42 -2.20
C PRO A 132 2.90 -19.73 -1.43
N ASP A 133 3.99 -19.43 -2.13
CA ASP A 133 5.08 -18.58 -1.60
C ASP A 133 4.69 -17.09 -1.62
N MET A 134 3.72 -16.71 -2.45
CA MET A 134 3.22 -15.36 -2.61
C MET A 134 1.71 -15.34 -2.74
N ILE A 135 1.07 -14.39 -2.08
CA ILE A 135 -0.37 -14.13 -2.22
C ILE A 135 -0.55 -12.73 -2.80
N ILE A 136 -1.32 -12.66 -3.87
CA ILE A 136 -1.71 -11.40 -4.51
C ILE A 136 -3.18 -11.15 -4.18
N LEU A 137 -3.48 -9.98 -3.59
CA LEU A 137 -4.83 -9.59 -3.21
C LEU A 137 -5.21 -8.28 -3.92
N ASP A 138 -6.27 -8.34 -4.72
CA ASP A 138 -6.76 -7.16 -5.43
C ASP A 138 -7.89 -6.49 -4.64
N ASP A 139 -7.58 -5.34 -4.04
CA ASP A 139 -8.47 -4.49 -3.23
C ASP A 139 -9.31 -5.27 -2.20
N PRO A 140 -8.66 -6.06 -1.31
CA PRO A 140 -9.34 -7.04 -0.47
C PRO A 140 -10.22 -6.42 0.62
N PHE A 141 -10.03 -5.14 0.96
CA PHE A 141 -10.79 -4.46 2.00
C PHE A 141 -12.02 -3.71 1.49
N SER A 142 -12.14 -3.55 0.17
CA SER A 142 -13.24 -2.78 -0.45
C SER A 142 -14.62 -3.38 -0.13
N GLY A 143 -15.53 -2.57 0.40
CA GLY A 143 -16.90 -2.97 0.72
C GLY A 143 -17.06 -3.87 1.96
N LEU A 144 -16.01 -4.02 2.76
CA LEU A 144 -16.06 -4.65 4.08
C LEU A 144 -16.33 -3.60 5.16
N ASP A 145 -17.01 -3.99 6.22
CA ASP A 145 -17.12 -3.17 7.42
C ASP A 145 -15.81 -3.18 8.26
N LYS A 146 -15.78 -2.37 9.31
CA LYS A 146 -14.59 -2.24 10.15
C LYS A 146 -14.20 -3.57 10.83
N GLY A 147 -15.16 -4.33 11.33
CA GLY A 147 -14.89 -5.61 12.00
C GLY A 147 -14.38 -6.67 11.01
N GLU A 148 -14.97 -6.70 9.82
CA GLU A 148 -14.54 -7.58 8.73
C GLU A 148 -13.12 -7.23 8.23
N CYS A 149 -12.79 -5.93 8.13
CA CYS A 149 -11.43 -5.47 7.82
C CYS A 149 -10.43 -5.91 8.90
N GLU A 150 -10.77 -5.74 10.20
CA GLU A 150 -9.91 -6.16 11.31
C GLU A 150 -9.64 -7.67 11.27
N HIS A 151 -10.67 -8.46 11.01
CA HIS A 151 -10.49 -9.90 10.88
C HIS A 151 -9.57 -10.28 9.71
N LEU A 152 -9.79 -9.69 8.53
CA LEU A 152 -8.94 -9.94 7.36
C LEU A 152 -7.49 -9.48 7.60
N LEU A 153 -7.28 -8.33 8.25
CA LEU A 153 -5.96 -7.85 8.65
C LEU A 153 -5.24 -8.87 9.56
N SER A 154 -5.94 -9.40 10.58
CA SER A 154 -5.35 -10.38 11.50
C SER A 154 -4.95 -11.67 10.77
N VAL A 155 -5.78 -12.13 9.84
CA VAL A 155 -5.47 -13.30 8.99
C VAL A 155 -4.23 -13.06 8.13
N LEU A 156 -4.15 -11.92 7.44
CA LEU A 156 -3.01 -11.60 6.57
C LEU A 156 -1.70 -11.42 7.37
N THR A 157 -1.78 -10.78 8.53
CA THR A 157 -0.66 -10.65 9.46
C THR A 157 -0.15 -12.02 9.89
N TYR A 158 -1.04 -12.91 10.32
CA TYR A 158 -0.68 -14.26 10.73
C TYR A 158 -0.02 -15.06 9.60
N LEU A 159 -0.58 -15.01 8.39
CA LEU A 159 0.01 -15.68 7.22
C LEU A 159 1.42 -15.19 6.91
N HIS A 160 1.66 -13.91 7.08
CA HIS A 160 2.99 -13.33 6.89
C HIS A 160 3.97 -13.73 8.01
N GLU A 161 3.58 -13.57 9.27
CA GLU A 161 4.46 -13.81 10.42
C GLU A 161 4.84 -15.29 10.57
N MET A 162 3.89 -16.20 10.39
CA MET A 162 4.12 -17.63 10.63
C MET A 162 4.83 -18.34 9.48
N ASN A 163 4.70 -17.85 8.24
CA ASN A 163 5.24 -18.54 7.07
C ASN A 163 6.16 -17.67 6.21
N HIS A 164 6.40 -16.42 6.60
CA HIS A 164 7.10 -15.44 5.78
C HIS A 164 6.51 -15.35 4.35
N THR A 165 5.18 -15.51 4.26
CA THR A 165 4.46 -15.41 2.98
C THR A 165 4.63 -14.01 2.42
N THR A 166 5.03 -13.91 1.16
CA THR A 166 5.11 -12.64 0.46
C THR A 166 3.70 -12.18 0.10
N LEU A 167 3.36 -10.93 0.42
CA LEU A 167 2.05 -10.37 0.10
C LEU A 167 2.19 -9.19 -0.87
N LEU A 168 1.41 -9.22 -1.95
CA LEU A 168 1.22 -8.07 -2.84
C LEU A 168 -0.24 -7.67 -2.78
N ILE A 169 -0.53 -6.52 -2.17
CA ILE A 169 -1.88 -6.08 -1.85
C ILE A 169 -2.17 -4.78 -2.60
N SER A 170 -3.22 -4.72 -3.41
CA SER A 170 -3.68 -3.45 -3.94
C SER A 170 -4.77 -2.84 -3.05
N GLY A 171 -4.86 -1.51 -3.05
CA GLY A 171 -5.91 -0.81 -2.30
C GLY A 171 -5.90 0.69 -2.50
N GLN A 172 -6.91 1.35 -1.92
CA GLN A 172 -7.09 2.81 -1.95
C GLN A 172 -7.02 3.40 -0.54
N ASP A 173 -7.24 2.58 0.48
CA ASP A 173 -7.22 3.00 1.88
C ASP A 173 -5.82 2.80 2.46
N TYR A 174 -5.08 3.91 2.58
CA TYR A 174 -3.75 3.90 3.20
C TYR A 174 -3.81 3.43 4.65
N THR A 175 -4.87 3.78 5.39
CA THR A 175 -4.98 3.45 6.83
C THR A 175 -4.95 1.94 7.05
N LEU A 176 -5.65 1.18 6.21
CA LEU A 176 -5.65 -0.28 6.26
C LEU A 176 -4.33 -0.86 5.75
N LEU A 177 -3.83 -0.36 4.61
CA LEU A 177 -2.57 -0.86 4.03
C LEU A 177 -1.37 -0.60 4.93
N SER A 178 -1.33 0.52 5.65
CA SER A 178 -0.23 0.90 6.55
C SER A 178 -0.05 -0.01 7.76
N ARG A 179 -1.06 -0.79 8.07
CA ARG A 179 -1.00 -1.78 9.16
C ARG A 179 -0.30 -3.08 8.76
N LEU A 180 -0.11 -3.29 7.47
CA LEU A 180 0.53 -4.49 6.92
C LEU A 180 1.82 -4.16 6.17
N ALA A 181 1.77 -3.18 5.28
CA ALA A 181 2.81 -2.99 4.28
C ALA A 181 4.06 -2.31 4.85
N SER A 182 5.21 -2.82 4.42
CA SER A 182 6.53 -2.23 4.67
C SER A 182 6.98 -1.33 3.51
N LYS A 183 6.41 -1.53 2.31
CA LYS A 183 6.73 -0.79 1.09
C LYS A 183 5.48 -0.52 0.26
N TYR A 184 5.44 0.64 -0.36
CA TYR A 184 4.32 1.11 -1.17
C TYR A 184 4.77 1.45 -2.58
N GLY A 185 4.07 0.94 -3.59
CA GLY A 185 4.10 1.45 -4.94
C GLY A 185 2.89 2.35 -5.18
N VAL A 186 3.13 3.63 -5.43
CA VAL A 186 2.07 4.62 -5.66
C VAL A 186 1.74 4.65 -7.15
N MET A 187 0.50 4.36 -7.50
CA MET A 187 0.04 4.28 -8.89
C MET A 187 -1.00 5.35 -9.22
N ALA A 188 -0.85 5.99 -10.36
CA ALA A 188 -1.87 6.83 -10.98
C ALA A 188 -1.77 6.71 -12.51
N ASP A 189 -2.90 6.82 -13.21
CA ASP A 189 -3.00 6.85 -14.67
C ASP A 189 -2.21 5.76 -15.39
N GLY A 190 -2.23 4.55 -14.84
CA GLY A 190 -1.52 3.39 -15.39
C GLY A 190 0.00 3.43 -15.24
N LYS A 191 0.55 4.31 -14.40
CA LYS A 191 1.99 4.43 -14.13
C LYS A 191 2.28 4.21 -12.66
N LEU A 192 3.47 3.70 -12.38
CA LEU A 192 4.04 3.72 -11.03
C LEU A 192 4.79 5.05 -10.86
N LEU A 193 4.26 5.93 -10.02
CA LEU A 193 4.82 7.26 -9.79
C LEU A 193 6.09 7.18 -8.95
N CYS A 194 6.06 6.40 -7.88
CA CYS A 194 7.21 6.17 -7.00
C CYS A 194 7.05 4.91 -6.17
N GLU A 195 8.14 4.49 -5.53
CA GLU A 195 8.15 3.50 -4.46
C GLU A 195 8.62 4.16 -3.16
N LEU A 196 7.89 3.93 -2.07
CA LEU A 196 8.15 4.49 -0.75
C LEU A 196 8.19 3.37 0.29
N THR A 197 9.19 3.37 1.16
CA THR A 197 9.14 2.58 2.39
C THR A 197 8.32 3.31 3.45
N THR A 198 7.83 2.58 4.45
CA THR A 198 7.11 3.18 5.60
C THR A 198 7.94 4.28 6.28
N GLY A 199 9.27 4.08 6.40
CA GLY A 199 10.18 5.09 6.96
C GLY A 199 10.22 6.37 6.12
N LYS A 200 10.50 6.24 4.82
CA LYS A 200 10.54 7.39 3.90
C LYS A 200 9.21 8.14 3.83
N LEU A 201 8.09 7.42 3.87
CA LEU A 201 6.77 8.05 3.88
C LEU A 201 6.55 8.86 5.16
N LYS A 202 6.92 8.30 6.33
CA LYS A 202 6.84 9.00 7.61
C LYS A 202 7.72 10.25 7.61
N GLU A 203 8.97 10.15 7.14
CA GLU A 203 9.89 11.29 7.01
C GLU A 203 9.32 12.39 6.10
N SER A 204 8.73 12.01 4.96
CA SER A 204 8.11 12.95 4.02
C SER A 204 6.88 13.67 4.59
N CYS A 205 6.18 13.01 5.52
CA CYS A 205 4.96 13.51 6.14
C CYS A 205 5.18 14.18 7.50
N GLN A 206 6.39 14.08 8.05
CA GLN A 206 6.70 14.56 9.38
C GLN A 206 6.38 16.05 9.53
N ARG A 207 5.62 16.39 10.57
CA ARG A 207 5.34 17.78 10.92
C ARG A 207 6.59 18.48 11.33
N CYS A 208 6.81 19.67 10.78
CA CYS A 208 7.96 20.50 11.07
C CYS A 208 7.59 21.98 10.94
N ILE A 209 8.35 22.85 11.55
CA ILE A 209 8.30 24.29 11.29
C ILE A 209 9.31 24.58 10.19
N LYS A 210 8.86 25.23 9.13
CA LYS A 210 9.75 25.74 8.08
C LYS A 210 9.96 27.23 8.26
N ILE A 211 11.21 27.66 8.11
CA ILE A 211 11.61 29.07 8.24
C ILE A 211 12.42 29.42 7.00
N ARG A 212 11.99 30.48 6.30
CA ARG A 212 12.76 31.09 5.24
C ARG A 212 13.40 32.38 5.72
N THR A 213 14.70 32.51 5.50
CA THR A 213 15.48 33.65 5.95
C THR A 213 16.73 33.82 5.09
N PRO A 214 17.13 35.07 4.77
CA PRO A 214 18.41 35.33 4.12
C PRO A 214 19.64 35.15 5.05
N GLN A 215 19.42 34.96 6.37
CA GLN A 215 20.45 34.84 7.38
C GLN A 215 20.54 33.45 8.01
N LEU A 216 20.53 32.40 7.17
CA LEU A 216 20.40 31.01 7.57
C LEU A 216 21.46 30.57 8.59
N GLU A 217 22.73 30.94 8.40
CA GLU A 217 23.85 30.58 9.33
C GLU A 217 23.61 31.10 10.75
N ARG A 218 23.08 32.33 10.87
CA ARG A 218 22.74 32.88 12.18
C ARG A 218 21.57 32.16 12.84
N VAL A 219 20.57 31.80 12.05
CA VAL A 219 19.42 30.98 12.52
C VAL A 219 19.92 29.65 13.06
N ILE A 220 20.78 28.95 12.33
CA ILE A 220 21.35 27.66 12.75
C ILE A 220 22.08 27.83 14.09
N THR A 221 22.92 28.87 14.23
CA THR A 221 23.67 29.12 15.47
C THR A 221 22.77 29.32 16.68
N ILE A 222 21.64 30.00 16.50
CA ILE A 222 20.70 30.29 17.60
C ILE A 222 19.84 29.08 17.93
N LEU A 223 19.30 28.40 16.88
CA LEU A 223 18.36 27.32 17.08
C LEU A 223 19.02 26.02 17.49
N SER A 224 20.25 25.73 17.06
CA SER A 224 20.95 24.48 17.37
C SER A 224 21.10 24.19 18.87
N GLN A 225 21.07 25.23 19.72
CA GLN A 225 21.16 25.08 21.18
C GLN A 225 19.84 24.58 21.79
N GLN A 226 18.70 24.97 21.25
CA GLN A 226 17.38 24.67 21.81
C GLN A 226 16.62 23.63 20.97
N PHE A 227 16.87 23.60 19.66
CA PHE A 227 16.21 22.73 18.68
C PHE A 227 17.27 22.00 17.86
N PRO A 228 17.88 20.93 18.40
CA PRO A 228 18.98 20.22 17.72
C PRO A 228 18.55 19.43 16.50
N ASP A 229 17.25 19.12 16.38
CA ASP A 229 16.71 18.32 15.28
C ASP A 229 16.18 19.20 14.16
N PHE A 230 17.08 19.56 13.24
CA PHE A 230 16.77 20.41 12.09
C PHE A 230 17.47 19.95 10.82
N GLU A 231 16.96 20.38 9.68
CA GLU A 231 17.54 20.13 8.37
C GLU A 231 17.53 21.40 7.53
N VAL A 232 18.64 21.64 6.83
CA VAL A 232 18.79 22.78 5.92
C VAL A 232 18.37 22.36 4.51
N LEU A 233 17.46 23.12 3.92
CA LEU A 233 16.94 22.91 2.58
C LEU A 233 17.35 24.07 1.66
N GLY A 234 18.46 23.92 0.94
CA GLY A 234 18.97 24.96 0.04
C GLY A 234 19.69 26.09 0.79
N HIS A 235 19.58 27.33 0.28
CA HIS A 235 20.38 28.47 0.77
C HIS A 235 19.64 29.38 1.75
N ASP A 236 18.32 29.29 1.85
CA ASP A 236 17.47 30.23 2.57
C ASP A 236 16.38 29.55 3.44
N LEU A 237 16.31 28.22 3.45
CA LEU A 237 15.25 27.46 4.07
C LEU A 237 15.79 26.43 5.07
N ILE A 238 15.22 26.42 6.28
CA ILE A 238 15.45 25.43 7.31
C ILE A 238 14.13 24.80 7.75
N ARG A 239 14.14 23.53 8.08
CA ARG A 239 13.02 22.85 8.74
C ARG A 239 13.46 22.32 10.10
N ILE A 240 12.57 22.48 11.10
CA ILE A 240 12.81 22.10 12.48
C ILE A 240 11.74 21.11 12.89
N PHE A 241 12.17 20.00 13.46
CA PHE A 241 11.27 18.91 13.86
C PHE A 241 10.96 18.96 15.36
N HIS A 242 9.92 18.25 15.78
CA HIS A 242 9.52 18.09 17.19
C HIS A 242 9.17 19.39 17.96
N CYS A 243 8.81 20.46 17.24
CA CYS A 243 8.51 21.78 17.86
C CYS A 243 7.20 22.42 17.33
N ASN A 244 6.23 21.62 16.93
CA ASN A 244 5.05 22.08 16.19
C ASN A 244 4.21 23.17 16.88
N GLU A 245 4.18 23.20 18.21
CA GLU A 245 3.40 24.18 18.97
C GLU A 245 4.21 25.44 19.31
N GLN A 246 5.49 25.47 18.97
CA GLN A 246 6.45 26.52 19.36
C GLN A 246 6.76 27.52 18.24
N SER A 247 5.99 27.56 17.16
CA SER A 247 6.26 28.46 16.02
C SER A 247 6.31 29.93 16.44
N GLY A 248 5.42 30.37 17.35
CA GLY A 248 5.42 31.73 17.89
C GLY A 248 6.63 32.04 18.75
N GLU A 249 7.07 31.09 19.56
CA GLU A 249 8.25 31.22 20.41
C GLU A 249 9.54 31.31 19.57
N ILE A 250 9.65 30.43 18.57
CA ILE A 250 10.78 30.42 17.63
C ILE A 250 10.84 31.75 16.87
N ASN A 251 9.69 32.20 16.33
CA ASN A 251 9.64 33.50 15.64
C ASN A 251 10.06 34.63 16.54
N THR A 252 9.55 34.68 17.77
CA THR A 252 9.93 35.72 18.78
C THR A 252 11.41 35.67 19.09
N LEU A 253 11.99 34.49 19.25
CA LEU A 253 13.42 34.32 19.52
C LEU A 253 14.26 34.87 18.37
N LEU A 254 13.91 34.52 17.13
CA LEU A 254 14.66 34.97 15.94
C LEU A 254 14.58 36.48 15.75
N VAL A 255 13.39 37.06 15.85
CA VAL A 255 13.16 38.51 15.70
C VAL A 255 13.89 39.27 16.82
N ARG A 256 13.84 38.83 18.08
CA ARG A 256 14.59 39.43 19.19
C ARG A 256 16.11 39.38 19.00
N SER A 257 16.58 38.37 18.29
CA SER A 257 18.00 38.20 17.94
C SER A 257 18.41 39.01 16.70
N GLY A 258 17.51 39.84 16.17
CA GLY A 258 17.79 40.71 15.02
C GLY A 258 17.92 39.92 13.71
N ILE A 259 17.21 38.80 13.59
CA ILE A 259 17.17 38.00 12.38
C ILE A 259 15.92 38.37 11.58
N GLU A 260 16.10 38.58 10.29
CA GLU A 260 15.02 38.78 9.35
C GLU A 260 14.40 37.42 9.02
N VAL A 261 13.12 37.21 9.37
CA VAL A 261 12.34 36.05 9.04
C VAL A 261 11.43 36.42 7.89
N SER A 262 11.71 35.92 6.69
CA SER A 262 10.87 36.18 5.51
C SER A 262 9.54 35.44 5.60
N GLU A 263 9.60 34.16 6.03
CA GLU A 263 8.40 33.31 6.20
C GLU A 263 8.66 32.30 7.34
N ILE A 264 7.61 32.02 8.11
CA ILE A 264 7.58 30.93 9.07
C ILE A 264 6.20 30.24 9.01
N TRP A 265 6.19 28.92 8.81
CA TRP A 265 4.95 28.17 8.73
C TRP A 265 5.10 26.74 9.21
N LEU A 266 3.99 26.17 9.66
CA LEU A 266 3.91 24.75 9.99
C LEU A 266 3.75 23.94 8.70
N ALA A 267 4.65 23.01 8.46
CA ALA A 267 4.64 22.10 7.32
C ALA A 267 4.50 20.65 7.81
N GLY A 268 4.18 19.75 6.86
CA GLY A 268 3.89 18.35 7.11
C GLY A 268 2.41 18.08 6.88
N MET A 269 2.10 16.84 6.61
CA MET A 269 0.73 16.40 6.35
C MET A 269 0.57 14.95 6.79
N GLU A 270 -0.68 14.50 6.93
CA GLU A 270 -0.95 13.10 7.16
C GLU A 270 -0.53 12.27 5.92
N PRO A 271 -0.02 11.04 6.12
CA PRO A 271 0.40 10.19 5.01
C PRO A 271 -0.69 9.95 3.96
N THR A 272 -1.95 9.91 4.38
CA THR A 272 -3.10 9.77 3.48
C THR A 272 -3.19 10.97 2.53
N ASP A 273 -3.07 12.19 3.06
CA ASP A 273 -3.15 13.43 2.27
C ASP A 273 -1.96 13.56 1.32
N TYR A 274 -0.76 13.19 1.80
CA TYR A 274 0.44 13.15 0.97
C TYR A 274 0.29 12.22 -0.24
N LEU A 275 -0.21 11.01 -0.02
CA LEU A 275 -0.44 10.04 -1.08
C LEU A 275 -1.57 10.46 -2.03
N LEU A 276 -2.64 11.09 -1.50
CA LEU A 276 -3.72 11.65 -2.31
C LEU A 276 -3.21 12.79 -3.22
N LYS A 277 -2.38 13.69 -2.69
CA LYS A 277 -1.72 14.75 -3.49
C LYS A 277 -0.91 14.15 -4.64
N MET A 278 -0.12 13.13 -4.37
CA MET A 278 0.70 12.46 -5.40
C MET A 278 -0.15 11.81 -6.50
N THR A 279 -1.32 11.28 -6.16
CA THR A 279 -2.20 10.59 -7.12
C THR A 279 -3.20 11.52 -7.83
N GLY A 280 -3.08 12.84 -7.62
CA GLY A 280 -3.97 13.83 -8.24
C GLY A 280 -5.36 13.90 -7.64
N GLY A 281 -5.60 13.25 -6.49
CA GLY A 281 -6.89 13.21 -5.79
C GLY A 281 -7.15 14.38 -4.84
N ALA A 282 -6.18 15.23 -4.56
CA ALA A 282 -6.36 16.40 -3.72
C ALA A 282 -6.69 17.63 -4.58
N LYS A 283 -7.72 18.38 -4.21
CA LYS A 283 -7.87 19.77 -4.67
C LYS A 283 -6.57 20.49 -4.29
N SER A 284 -5.92 21.12 -5.27
CA SER A 284 -4.75 21.96 -5.05
C SER A 284 -5.02 22.91 -3.87
N ASP A 285 -4.19 22.84 -2.83
CA ASP A 285 -4.14 23.92 -1.84
C ASP A 285 -3.80 25.22 -2.58
N PRO A 286 -4.47 26.34 -2.25
CA PRO A 286 -4.18 27.63 -2.89
C PRO A 286 -2.74 28.12 -2.67
N ASP A 287 -1.97 27.52 -1.77
CA ASP A 287 -0.62 27.94 -1.39
C ASP A 287 0.53 27.34 -2.21
N ASP A 288 0.28 26.36 -3.09
CA ASP A 288 1.32 25.78 -3.96
C ASP A 288 1.53 26.57 -5.28
N ALA A 289 0.86 27.71 -5.46
CA ALA A 289 0.87 28.52 -6.69
C ALA A 289 1.49 29.92 -6.47
N LYS A 290 2.54 30.02 -5.65
CA LYS A 290 3.34 31.26 -5.60
C LYS A 290 4.82 30.96 -5.52
#